data_9871916b843927dba8617e15d70ef022
#
_entry.id   9871916b843927dba8617e15d70ef022
#
_cell.length_a   1.000
_cell.length_b   1.000
_cell.length_c   1.000
_cell.angle_alpha   90.00
_cell.angle_beta   90.00
_cell.angle_gamma   90.00
#
_symmetry.space_group_name_H-M   'P 1'
#
loop_
_entity.id
_entity.type
_entity.pdbx_description
1 polymer ?
#
loop_
_entity_poly.entity_id
_entity_poly.type
_entity_poly.pdbx_seq_one_letter_code
_entity_poly.pdbx_strand_id
1 'polypeptide(L)'
;MIDSIKDLHWDIRPSPAFGTVEVRVMDTPLTLDHAINMAGLIQATAHWLLTERPFKPQEQDYLLYKFNRFQACRYGLEGVLTDVYTGDRRRLADDTLRLLDNVTPSARKLGADSAIDALRLQVKKGGNEAQYMREFIADGGSLIGLIQKHCEIWAGQ
;
A
#
# COMPACT_ATOMS: atom_id res chain seq x y z
N MET A 1 -5.89 -13.29 26.82
CA MET A 1 -6.23 -14.50 26.02
C MET A 1 -6.84 -13.98 24.73
N ILE A 2 -6.48 -14.51 23.57
CA ILE A 2 -7.09 -14.11 22.28
C ILE A 2 -8.25 -15.08 22.07
N ASP A 3 -9.48 -14.60 22.14
CA ASP A 3 -10.67 -15.44 22.04
C ASP A 3 -11.19 -15.55 20.60
N SER A 4 -10.78 -14.63 19.74
CA SER A 4 -11.19 -14.60 18.33
C SER A 4 -10.07 -14.06 17.45
N ILE A 5 -10.02 -14.53 16.20
CA ILE A 5 -9.15 -13.95 15.17
C ILE A 5 -9.46 -12.45 14.92
N LYS A 6 -10.67 -12.01 15.29
CA LYS A 6 -11.08 -10.60 15.20
C LYS A 6 -10.33 -9.69 16.18
N ASP A 7 -9.78 -10.26 17.26
CA ASP A 7 -9.00 -9.53 18.26
C ASP A 7 -7.56 -9.24 17.79
N LEU A 8 -7.16 -9.83 16.67
CA LEU A 8 -5.85 -9.62 16.08
C LEU A 8 -5.85 -8.37 15.20
N HIS A 9 -5.02 -7.40 15.56
CA HIS A 9 -4.81 -6.16 14.81
C HIS A 9 -3.66 -6.30 13.81
N TRP A 10 -3.75 -7.32 12.93
CA TRP A 10 -2.78 -7.53 11.87
C TRP A 10 -3.10 -6.64 10.66
N ASP A 11 -2.07 -6.27 9.91
CA ASP A 11 -2.20 -5.51 8.65
C ASP A 11 -2.97 -6.31 7.58
N ILE A 12 -2.88 -7.64 7.66
CA ILE A 12 -3.65 -8.58 6.84
C ILE A 12 -4.32 -9.58 7.79
N ARG A 13 -5.62 -9.74 7.65
CA ARG A 13 -6.42 -10.65 8.49
C ARG A 13 -7.30 -11.55 7.63
N PRO A 14 -7.22 -12.88 7.80
CA PRO A 14 -8.19 -13.77 7.17
C PRO A 14 -9.57 -13.59 7.79
N SER A 15 -10.61 -13.70 6.98
CA SER A 15 -12.02 -13.68 7.39
C SER A 15 -12.69 -15.00 7.00
N PRO A 16 -12.53 -16.08 7.79
CA PRO A 16 -12.98 -17.42 7.44
C PRO A 16 -14.47 -17.51 7.17
N ALA A 17 -15.30 -16.71 7.87
CA ALA A 17 -16.75 -16.70 7.71
C ALA A 17 -17.19 -16.29 6.30
N PHE A 18 -16.36 -15.51 5.59
CA PHE A 18 -16.64 -15.02 4.23
C PHE A 18 -15.68 -15.60 3.18
N GLY A 19 -14.71 -16.42 3.58
CA GLY A 19 -13.69 -16.95 2.67
C GLY A 19 -12.82 -15.86 2.04
N THR A 20 -12.60 -14.74 2.73
CA THR A 20 -11.89 -13.56 2.22
C THR A 20 -10.66 -13.22 3.06
N VAL A 21 -9.84 -12.32 2.52
CA VAL A 21 -8.72 -11.67 3.23
C VAL A 21 -9.01 -10.18 3.32
N GLU A 22 -8.86 -9.64 4.49
CA GLU A 22 -9.00 -8.22 4.79
C GLU A 22 -7.61 -7.57 4.85
N VAL A 23 -7.36 -6.59 4.00
CA VAL A 23 -6.14 -5.76 4.03
C VAL A 23 -6.46 -4.47 4.77
N ARG A 24 -5.78 -4.22 5.90
CA ARG A 24 -6.12 -3.18 6.88
C ARG A 24 -5.04 -2.10 7.03
N VAL A 25 -3.97 -2.22 6.29
CA VAL A 25 -2.78 -1.36 6.42
C VAL A 25 -2.94 0.00 5.74
N MET A 26 -3.99 0.18 4.94
CA MET A 26 -4.17 1.36 4.11
C MET A 26 -5.12 2.37 4.74
N ASP A 27 -4.85 3.65 4.48
CA ASP A 27 -5.83 4.72 4.67
C ASP A 27 -6.93 4.66 3.59
N THR A 28 -8.01 5.40 3.82
CA THR A 28 -9.09 5.53 2.83
C THR A 28 -8.57 6.32 1.62
N PRO A 29 -8.61 5.75 0.40
CA PRO A 29 -8.22 6.47 -0.81
C PRO A 29 -9.11 7.69 -1.04
N LEU A 30 -8.55 8.79 -1.56
CA LEU A 30 -9.30 10.02 -1.83
C LEU A 30 -10.19 9.94 -3.08
N THR A 31 -9.96 8.98 -3.97
CA THR A 31 -10.74 8.80 -5.18
C THR A 31 -11.14 7.35 -5.39
N LEU A 32 -12.25 7.14 -6.09
CA LEU A 32 -12.68 5.80 -6.50
C LEU A 32 -11.64 5.12 -7.39
N ASP A 33 -11.03 5.86 -8.32
CA ASP A 33 -9.99 5.33 -9.21
C ASP A 33 -8.78 4.83 -8.40
N HIS A 34 -8.35 5.57 -7.36
CA HIS A 34 -7.28 5.12 -6.50
C HIS A 34 -7.67 3.85 -5.73
N ALA A 35 -8.89 3.77 -5.23
CA ALA A 35 -9.40 2.57 -4.56
C ALA A 35 -9.39 1.34 -5.50
N ILE A 36 -9.80 1.51 -6.76
CA ILE A 36 -9.78 0.48 -7.79
C ILE A 36 -8.34 0.04 -8.10
N ASN A 37 -7.43 1.00 -8.26
CA ASN A 37 -6.02 0.71 -8.53
C ASN A 37 -5.36 -0.05 -7.38
N MET A 38 -5.65 0.31 -6.13
CA MET A 38 -5.18 -0.42 -4.95
C MET A 38 -5.76 -1.83 -4.86
N ALA A 39 -7.04 -2.01 -5.17
CA ALA A 39 -7.66 -3.34 -5.23
C ALA A 39 -6.99 -4.22 -6.30
N GLY A 40 -6.70 -3.67 -7.48
CA GLY A 40 -5.97 -4.35 -8.56
C GLY A 40 -4.55 -4.76 -8.12
N LEU A 41 -3.83 -3.87 -7.42
CA LEU A 41 -2.50 -4.19 -6.86
C LEU A 41 -2.57 -5.32 -5.83
N ILE A 42 -3.53 -5.28 -4.90
CA ILE A 42 -3.71 -6.32 -3.88
C ILE A 42 -3.97 -7.67 -4.55
N GLN A 43 -4.88 -7.70 -5.52
CA GLN A 43 -5.23 -8.92 -6.25
C GLN A 43 -4.04 -9.49 -7.02
N ALA A 44 -3.31 -8.63 -7.75
CA ALA A 44 -2.12 -9.04 -8.51
C ALA A 44 -1.00 -9.54 -7.58
N THR A 45 -0.79 -8.87 -6.43
CA THR A 45 0.19 -9.28 -5.43
C THR A 45 -0.16 -10.64 -4.82
N ALA A 46 -1.43 -10.84 -4.45
CA ALA A 46 -1.89 -12.11 -3.90
C ALA A 46 -1.68 -13.26 -4.93
N HIS A 47 -2.04 -13.04 -6.19
CA HIS A 47 -1.82 -14.03 -7.25
C HIS A 47 -0.32 -14.33 -7.43
N TRP A 48 0.53 -13.30 -7.49
CA TRP A 48 1.98 -13.47 -7.62
C TRP A 48 2.57 -14.27 -6.45
N LEU A 49 2.20 -13.94 -5.21
CA LEU A 49 2.67 -14.65 -4.02
C LEU A 49 2.24 -16.11 -4.00
N LEU A 50 1.02 -16.42 -4.45
CA LEU A 50 0.49 -17.78 -4.49
C LEU A 50 1.12 -18.64 -5.60
N THR A 51 1.44 -18.03 -6.75
CA THR A 51 1.96 -18.75 -7.92
C THR A 51 3.48 -18.88 -7.89
N GLU A 52 4.20 -17.80 -7.62
CA GLU A 52 5.66 -17.77 -7.70
C GLU A 52 6.35 -18.11 -6.38
N ARG A 53 5.66 -17.90 -5.24
CA ARG A 53 6.19 -18.16 -3.89
C ARG A 53 7.61 -17.59 -3.70
N PRO A 54 7.84 -16.31 -3.99
CA PRO A 54 9.18 -15.73 -4.09
C PRO A 54 9.91 -15.63 -2.75
N PHE A 55 9.19 -15.80 -1.65
CA PHE A 55 9.71 -15.62 -0.29
C PHE A 55 9.51 -16.87 0.57
N LYS A 56 10.44 -17.06 1.51
CA LYS A 56 10.33 -18.03 2.62
C LYS A 56 10.46 -17.28 3.93
N PRO A 57 9.36 -16.70 4.45
CA PRO A 57 9.41 -15.89 5.67
C PRO A 57 9.99 -16.68 6.84
N GLN A 58 10.77 -15.97 7.68
CA GLN A 58 11.37 -16.49 8.91
C GLN A 58 10.95 -15.61 10.08
N GLU A 59 10.99 -16.13 11.30
CA GLU A 59 10.55 -15.42 12.50
C GLU A 59 11.33 -14.10 12.72
N GLN A 60 12.64 -14.11 12.43
CA GLN A 60 13.49 -12.92 12.56
C GLN A 60 13.11 -11.77 11.61
N ASP A 61 12.43 -12.06 10.50
CA ASP A 61 12.01 -11.04 9.51
C ASP A 61 11.00 -10.07 10.12
N TYR A 62 10.35 -10.45 11.22
CA TYR A 62 9.34 -9.62 11.89
C TYR A 62 9.91 -8.30 12.43
N LEU A 63 11.14 -8.27 12.90
CA LEU A 63 11.78 -7.04 13.38
C LEU A 63 12.03 -6.06 12.23
N LEU A 64 12.55 -6.56 11.10
CA LEU A 64 12.75 -5.75 9.90
C LEU A 64 11.42 -5.28 9.30
N TYR A 65 10.40 -6.14 9.30
CA TYR A 65 9.03 -5.73 8.92
C TYR A 65 8.55 -4.54 9.75
N LYS A 66 8.71 -4.56 11.07
CA LYS A 66 8.31 -3.44 11.94
C LYS A 66 9.08 -2.16 11.62
N PHE A 67 10.39 -2.27 11.39
CA PHE A 67 11.23 -1.14 10.99
C PHE A 67 10.79 -0.58 9.63
N ASN A 68 10.63 -1.42 8.62
CA ASN A 68 10.22 -1.02 7.28
C ASN A 68 8.81 -0.40 7.28
N ARG A 69 7.90 -0.95 8.07
CA ARG A 69 6.56 -0.36 8.27
C ARG A 69 6.65 1.04 8.89
N PHE A 70 7.49 1.24 9.90
CA PHE A 70 7.73 2.56 10.48
C PHE A 70 8.27 3.54 9.43
N GLN A 71 9.24 3.13 8.61
CA GLN A 71 9.78 3.95 7.53
C GLN A 71 8.68 4.37 6.54
N ALA A 72 7.83 3.42 6.11
CA ALA A 72 6.72 3.71 5.22
C ALA A 72 5.70 4.69 5.84
N CYS A 73 5.28 4.46 7.09
CA CYS A 73 4.32 5.33 7.78
C CYS A 73 4.87 6.73 8.03
N ARG A 74 6.16 6.86 8.37
CA ARG A 74 6.77 8.15 8.75
C ARG A 74 7.20 8.97 7.55
N TYR A 75 7.76 8.33 6.52
CA TYR A 75 8.45 9.00 5.42
C TYR A 75 7.81 8.72 4.05
N GLY A 76 6.80 7.85 3.97
CA GLY A 76 6.14 7.49 2.72
C GLY A 76 7.14 6.93 1.70
N LEU A 77 7.03 7.33 0.45
CA LEU A 77 7.91 6.88 -0.63
C LEU A 77 9.39 7.27 -0.46
N GLU A 78 9.68 8.28 0.38
CA GLU A 78 11.05 8.70 0.72
C GLU A 78 11.69 7.84 1.81
N GLY A 79 10.92 6.99 2.47
CA GLY A 79 11.42 6.05 3.47
C GLY A 79 12.46 5.10 2.89
N VAL A 80 13.31 4.55 3.77
CA VAL A 80 14.36 3.59 3.39
C VAL A 80 13.96 2.21 3.88
N LEU A 81 13.66 1.34 2.93
CA LEU A 81 13.41 -0.08 3.18
C LEU A 81 14.72 -0.84 3.29
N THR A 82 14.79 -1.76 4.25
CA THR A 82 15.86 -2.75 4.34
C THR A 82 15.32 -4.10 3.89
N ASP A 83 15.98 -4.71 2.91
CA ASP A 83 15.63 -6.03 2.38
C ASP A 83 15.94 -7.09 3.44
N VAL A 84 14.95 -7.91 3.78
CA VAL A 84 15.07 -8.91 4.85
C VAL A 84 16.01 -10.08 4.50
N TYR A 85 16.27 -10.31 3.21
CA TYR A 85 17.09 -11.43 2.74
C TYR A 85 18.53 -11.03 2.44
N THR A 86 18.73 -9.82 1.89
CA THR A 86 20.07 -9.36 1.48
C THR A 86 20.67 -8.34 2.44
N GLY A 87 19.85 -7.68 3.26
CA GLY A 87 20.26 -6.54 4.09
C GLY A 87 20.46 -5.24 3.33
N ASP A 88 20.23 -5.24 2.01
CA ASP A 88 20.37 -4.06 1.17
C ASP A 88 19.35 -2.99 1.56
N ARG A 89 19.78 -1.74 1.47
CA ARG A 89 18.92 -0.59 1.74
C ARG A 89 18.58 0.12 0.43
N ARG A 90 17.31 0.46 0.26
CA ARG A 90 16.82 1.19 -0.92
C ARG A 90 15.67 2.11 -0.55
N ARG A 91 15.39 3.12 -1.37
CA ARG A 91 14.22 3.96 -1.18
C ARG A 91 12.96 3.15 -1.38
N LEU A 92 11.93 3.46 -0.62
CA LEU A 92 10.64 2.77 -0.72
C LEU A 92 10.00 2.98 -2.10
N ALA A 93 10.20 4.16 -2.72
CA ALA A 93 9.77 4.41 -4.10
C ALA A 93 10.35 3.39 -5.09
N ASP A 94 11.66 3.13 -5.00
CA ASP A 94 12.36 2.20 -5.90
C ASP A 94 11.90 0.75 -5.65
N ASP A 95 11.68 0.39 -4.39
CA ASP A 95 11.16 -0.94 -4.03
C ASP A 95 9.71 -1.13 -4.48
N THR A 96 8.88 -0.10 -4.37
CA THR A 96 7.52 -0.10 -4.90
C THR A 96 7.52 -0.31 -6.42
N LEU A 97 8.38 0.37 -7.17
CA LEU A 97 8.49 0.16 -8.62
C LEU A 97 8.89 -1.29 -8.95
N ARG A 98 9.83 -1.88 -8.19
CA ARG A 98 10.22 -3.29 -8.34
C ARG A 98 9.04 -4.24 -8.05
N LEU A 99 8.26 -3.96 -7.01
CA LEU A 99 7.04 -4.74 -6.72
C LEU A 99 6.07 -4.68 -7.91
N LEU A 100 5.82 -3.47 -8.45
CA LEU A 100 4.94 -3.29 -9.61
C LEU A 100 5.46 -4.04 -10.84
N ASP A 101 6.78 -4.11 -11.05
CA ASP A 101 7.38 -4.93 -12.11
C ASP A 101 7.11 -6.43 -11.89
N ASN A 102 7.32 -6.91 -10.66
CA ASN A 102 7.13 -8.31 -10.30
C ASN A 102 5.67 -8.77 -10.46
N VAL A 103 4.70 -7.92 -10.10
CA VAL A 103 3.28 -8.27 -10.15
C VAL A 103 2.65 -8.03 -11.53
N THR A 104 3.31 -7.31 -12.44
CA THR A 104 2.77 -7.00 -13.77
C THR A 104 2.29 -8.25 -14.55
N PRO A 105 3.02 -9.40 -14.59
CA PRO A 105 2.53 -10.59 -15.26
C PRO A 105 1.22 -11.15 -14.66
N SER A 106 1.10 -11.07 -13.33
CA SER A 106 -0.12 -11.47 -12.61
C SER A 106 -1.27 -10.52 -12.89
N ALA A 107 -1.00 -9.21 -12.88
CA ALA A 107 -2.01 -8.19 -13.20
C ALA A 107 -2.60 -8.37 -14.60
N ARG A 108 -1.77 -8.65 -15.61
CA ARG A 108 -2.23 -8.94 -16.98
C ARG A 108 -3.16 -10.14 -17.05
N LYS A 109 -2.85 -11.22 -16.33
CA LYS A 109 -3.71 -12.41 -16.26
C LYS A 109 -5.09 -12.13 -15.64
N LEU A 110 -5.14 -11.13 -14.75
CA LEU A 110 -6.33 -10.74 -14.00
C LEU A 110 -7.08 -9.54 -14.59
N GLY A 111 -6.57 -8.94 -15.68
CA GLY A 111 -7.15 -7.75 -16.28
C GLY A 111 -6.97 -6.47 -15.44
N ALA A 112 -5.93 -6.42 -14.59
CA ALA A 112 -5.61 -5.32 -13.68
C ALA A 112 -4.35 -4.53 -14.10
N ASP A 113 -3.89 -4.68 -15.33
CA ASP A 113 -2.68 -4.04 -15.87
C ASP A 113 -2.76 -2.51 -15.84
N SER A 114 -3.93 -1.93 -16.20
CA SER A 114 -4.16 -0.48 -16.13
C SER A 114 -4.00 0.08 -14.72
N ALA A 115 -4.40 -0.68 -13.69
CA ALA A 115 -4.22 -0.28 -12.29
C ALA A 115 -2.73 -0.22 -11.92
N ILE A 116 -1.93 -1.20 -12.34
CA ILE A 116 -0.49 -1.22 -12.10
C ILE A 116 0.20 -0.07 -12.83
N ASP A 117 -0.19 0.24 -14.07
CA ASP A 117 0.37 1.35 -14.83
C ASP A 117 0.05 2.72 -14.19
N ALA A 118 -1.18 2.90 -13.70
CA ALA A 118 -1.59 4.11 -12.99
C ALA A 118 -0.77 4.31 -11.70
N LEU A 119 -0.61 3.26 -10.89
CA LEU A 119 0.20 3.31 -9.67
C LEU A 119 1.69 3.56 -9.99
N ARG A 120 2.23 2.94 -11.04
CA ARG A 120 3.61 3.20 -11.50
C ARG A 120 3.82 4.66 -11.87
N LEU A 121 2.85 5.26 -12.58
CA LEU A 121 2.91 6.67 -12.95
C LEU A 121 2.87 7.56 -11.70
N GLN A 122 2.01 7.24 -10.73
CA GLN A 122 1.91 7.96 -9.46
C GLN A 122 3.23 7.92 -8.68
N VAL A 123 3.84 6.75 -8.52
CA VAL A 123 5.14 6.61 -7.82
C VAL A 123 6.24 7.42 -8.54
N LYS A 124 6.29 7.39 -9.88
CA LYS A 124 7.29 8.14 -10.67
C LYS A 124 7.11 9.65 -10.58
N LYS A 125 5.88 10.14 -10.48
CA LYS A 125 5.59 11.58 -10.27
C LYS A 125 6.01 12.05 -8.89
N GLY A 126 6.14 11.14 -7.94
CA GLY A 126 6.36 11.47 -6.52
C GLY A 126 5.09 12.00 -5.87
N GLY A 127 5.16 12.12 -4.55
CA GLY A 127 4.03 12.56 -3.77
C GLY A 127 3.02 11.45 -3.45
N ASN A 128 2.26 11.69 -2.41
CA ASN A 128 1.15 10.86 -1.97
C ASN A 128 0.08 11.74 -1.30
N GLU A 129 -1.06 11.15 -0.97
CA GLU A 129 -2.16 11.88 -0.34
C GLU A 129 -1.76 12.56 0.98
N ALA A 130 -0.91 11.91 1.79
CA ALA A 130 -0.40 12.52 3.02
C ALA A 130 0.51 13.73 2.77
N GLN A 131 1.27 13.74 1.67
CA GLN A 131 2.04 14.91 1.28
C GLN A 131 1.12 16.05 0.83
N TYR A 132 0.13 15.76 -0.01
CA TYR A 132 -0.89 16.73 -0.40
C TYR A 132 -1.56 17.38 0.81
N MET A 133 -1.96 16.58 1.81
CA MET A 133 -2.56 17.11 3.05
C MET A 133 -1.60 18.05 3.80
N ARG A 134 -0.34 17.70 3.90
CA ARG A 134 0.67 18.55 4.57
C ARG A 134 0.91 19.86 3.82
N GLU A 135 1.00 19.81 2.50
CA GLU A 135 1.17 20.97 1.64
C GLU A 135 -0.03 21.91 1.77
N PHE A 136 -1.25 21.37 1.70
CA PHE A 136 -2.48 22.15 1.88
C PHE A 136 -2.50 22.94 3.23
N ILE A 137 -2.06 22.29 4.31
CA ILE A 137 -1.98 22.95 5.63
C ILE A 137 -0.83 23.97 5.66
N ALA A 138 0.32 23.65 5.07
CA ALA A 138 1.48 24.57 5.02
C ALA A 138 1.16 25.83 4.22
N ASP A 139 0.33 25.75 3.18
CA ASP A 139 -0.14 26.87 2.35
C ASP A 139 -1.26 27.70 3.03
N GLY A 140 -1.52 27.46 4.31
CA GLY A 140 -2.49 28.22 5.11
C GLY A 140 -3.91 27.64 5.10
N GLY A 141 -4.11 26.46 4.56
CA GLY A 141 -5.38 25.75 4.63
C GLY A 141 -5.72 25.32 6.06
N SER A 142 -7.01 25.25 6.39
CA SER A 142 -7.48 24.75 7.69
C SER A 142 -7.81 23.25 7.62
N LEU A 143 -7.84 22.57 8.77
CA LEU A 143 -8.30 21.18 8.85
C LEU A 143 -9.72 20.99 8.33
N ILE A 144 -10.62 21.94 8.62
CA ILE A 144 -12.01 21.92 8.11
C ILE A 144 -12.01 22.07 6.58
N GLY A 145 -11.22 23.01 6.04
CA GLY A 145 -11.07 23.20 4.60
C GLY A 145 -10.48 21.97 3.91
N LEU A 146 -9.54 21.27 4.57
CA LEU A 146 -8.99 20.01 4.06
C LEU A 146 -10.07 18.92 3.94
N ILE A 147 -10.91 18.77 4.98
CA ILE A 147 -12.03 17.80 4.95
C ILE A 147 -13.02 18.15 3.82
N GLN A 148 -13.40 19.42 3.68
CA GLN A 148 -14.26 19.87 2.60
C GLN A 148 -13.68 19.54 1.24
N LYS A 149 -12.38 19.84 1.03
CA LYS A 149 -11.68 19.53 -0.22
C LYS A 149 -11.64 18.02 -0.52
N HIS A 150 -11.44 17.17 0.50
CA HIS A 150 -11.49 15.72 0.34
C HIS A 150 -12.91 15.25 -0.07
N CYS A 151 -13.96 15.83 0.51
CA CYS A 151 -15.33 15.51 0.10
C CYS A 151 -15.59 15.90 -1.37
N GLU A 152 -15.10 17.05 -1.82
CA GLU A 152 -15.20 17.48 -3.22
C GLU A 152 -14.47 16.51 -4.16
N ILE A 153 -13.21 16.17 -3.85
CA ILE A 153 -12.42 15.21 -4.63
C ILE A 153 -13.12 13.85 -4.71
N TRP A 154 -13.68 13.37 -3.59
CA TRP A 154 -14.42 12.10 -3.56
C TRP A 154 -15.69 12.16 -4.40
N ALA A 155 -16.37 13.31 -4.41
CA ALA A 155 -17.56 13.55 -5.24
C ALA A 155 -17.25 13.81 -6.72
N GLY A 156 -15.99 13.86 -7.12
CA GLY A 156 -15.56 14.13 -8.50
C GLY A 156 -15.72 15.60 -8.91
N GLN A 157 -15.63 16.51 -7.94
CA GLN A 157 -15.76 17.98 -8.14
C GLN A 157 -14.40 18.68 -8.11
#